data_f93dc1c858aecf2745bcf85976f1fc3c
#
_entry.id   f93dc1c858aecf2745bcf85976f1fc3c
#
_cell.length_a   1.000
_cell.length_b   1.000
_cell.length_c   1.000
_cell.angle_alpha   90.00
_cell.angle_beta   90.00
_cell.angle_gamma   90.00
#
_symmetry.space_group_name_H-M   'P 1'
#
loop_
_entity.id
_entity.type
_entity.pdbx_description
1 polymer ?
#
loop_
_entity_poly.entity_id
_entity_poly.type
_entity_poly.pdbx_seq_one_letter_code
_entity_poly.pdbx_strand_id
1 'polypeptide(L)'
;RRLSHLNYDVALAENGFVAVNLLVTRPADIILIDMGLTMLPAIATMKKIRAANLSASACFVMLTGRLDSQSTVEALEAGADDHVVKPFDFDVLDARLRHLCLRAETLGTLTRHNAELDARIARRAVELGETRETLRELQADRARLVSSIQALHDEVERLSAQQG
;
A
#
# COMPACT_ATOMS: atom_id res chain seq x y z
N ARG A 1 -20.55 24.31 4.78
CA ARG A 1 -20.75 24.98 6.10
C ARG A 1 -20.95 23.97 7.24
N ARG A 2 -21.92 22.99 7.19
CA ARG A 2 -22.13 22.04 8.30
C ARG A 2 -20.94 21.14 8.55
N LEU A 3 -20.30 20.56 7.54
CA LEU A 3 -19.10 19.75 7.70
C LEU A 3 -17.93 20.56 8.28
N SER A 4 -17.81 21.83 7.92
CA SER A 4 -16.77 22.71 8.52
C SER A 4 -16.99 22.95 10.01
N HIS A 5 -18.24 22.92 10.50
CA HIS A 5 -18.55 22.98 11.94
C HIS A 5 -18.19 21.69 12.68
N LEU A 6 -18.07 20.57 11.97
CA LEU A 6 -17.65 19.27 12.49
C LEU A 6 -16.14 19.04 12.35
N ASN A 7 -15.36 20.12 12.19
CA ASN A 7 -13.90 20.13 12.06
C ASN A 7 -13.35 19.45 10.79
N TYR A 8 -14.17 19.31 9.73
CA TYR A 8 -13.65 18.92 8.44
C TYR A 8 -13.07 20.13 7.69
N ASP A 9 -11.88 19.96 7.12
CA ASP A 9 -11.32 20.88 6.15
C ASP A 9 -11.94 20.63 4.79
N VAL A 10 -12.87 21.50 4.37
CA VAL A 10 -13.73 21.27 3.20
C VAL A 10 -13.31 22.17 2.04
N ALA A 11 -13.02 21.53 0.92
CA ALA A 11 -12.90 22.19 -0.37
C ALA A 11 -14.10 21.85 -1.26
N LEU A 12 -14.57 22.82 -2.03
CA LEU A 12 -15.69 22.65 -2.96
C LEU A 12 -15.21 22.70 -4.39
N ALA A 13 -15.69 21.77 -5.20
CA ALA A 13 -15.50 21.75 -6.64
C ALA A 13 -16.86 21.74 -7.34
N GLU A 14 -17.06 22.63 -8.28
CA GLU A 14 -18.33 22.79 -8.98
C GLU A 14 -18.63 21.66 -9.99
N ASN A 15 -17.57 20.98 -10.43
CA ASN A 15 -17.67 19.85 -11.38
C ASN A 15 -16.45 18.94 -11.25
N GLY A 16 -16.50 17.78 -11.93
CA GLY A 16 -15.45 16.78 -11.87
C GLY A 16 -14.08 17.23 -12.40
N PHE A 17 -14.03 18.13 -13.37
CA PHE A 17 -12.74 18.66 -13.88
C PHE A 17 -12.07 19.56 -12.85
N VAL A 18 -12.83 20.44 -12.22
CA VAL A 18 -12.33 21.30 -11.12
C VAL A 18 -11.87 20.43 -9.95
N ALA A 19 -12.63 19.38 -9.62
CA ALA A 19 -12.24 18.45 -8.55
C ALA A 19 -10.89 17.77 -8.84
N VAL A 20 -10.69 17.25 -10.04
CA VAL A 20 -9.42 16.63 -10.45
C VAL A 20 -8.25 17.62 -10.34
N ASN A 21 -8.41 18.84 -10.84
CA ASN A 21 -7.37 19.86 -10.76
C ASN A 21 -7.06 20.29 -9.32
N LEU A 22 -8.08 20.40 -8.48
CA LEU A 22 -7.90 20.76 -7.08
C LEU A 22 -7.11 19.69 -6.32
N LEU A 23 -7.35 18.41 -6.57
CA LEU A 23 -6.68 17.30 -5.92
C LEU A 23 -5.20 17.16 -6.28
N VAL A 24 -4.74 17.79 -7.36
CA VAL A 24 -3.30 17.84 -7.70
C VAL A 24 -2.51 18.61 -6.63
N THR A 25 -3.08 19.69 -6.08
CA THR A 25 -2.41 20.55 -5.11
C THR A 25 -2.89 20.34 -3.68
N ARG A 26 -4.10 19.78 -3.52
CA ARG A 26 -4.73 19.58 -2.22
C ARG A 26 -5.34 18.17 -2.16
N PRO A 27 -4.56 17.16 -1.74
CA PRO A 27 -5.08 15.81 -1.52
C PRO A 27 -6.20 15.81 -0.48
N ALA A 28 -7.11 14.85 -0.58
CA ALA A 28 -8.23 14.70 0.34
C ALA A 28 -8.31 13.26 0.87
N ASP A 29 -8.79 13.11 2.10
CA ASP A 29 -9.03 11.80 2.73
C ASP A 29 -10.39 11.24 2.33
N ILE A 30 -11.35 12.14 2.08
CA ILE A 30 -12.72 11.79 1.65
C ILE A 30 -13.13 12.68 0.47
N ILE A 31 -13.73 12.07 -0.52
CA ILE A 31 -14.26 12.75 -1.70
C ILE A 31 -15.75 12.44 -1.81
N LEU A 32 -16.58 13.47 -1.57
CA LEU A 32 -18.03 13.39 -1.75
C LEU A 32 -18.39 13.82 -3.18
N ILE A 33 -19.00 12.93 -3.94
CA ILE A 33 -19.35 13.21 -5.34
C ILE A 33 -20.86 13.10 -5.53
N ASP A 34 -21.49 14.17 -6.02
CA ASP A 34 -22.89 14.16 -6.39
C ASP A 34 -23.09 13.39 -7.70
N MET A 35 -23.96 12.38 -7.70
CA MET A 35 -24.31 11.63 -8.92
C MET A 35 -25.00 12.50 -9.99
N GLY A 36 -25.55 13.66 -9.60
CA GLY A 36 -26.15 14.64 -10.51
C GLY A 36 -25.16 15.55 -11.25
N LEU A 37 -23.85 15.30 -11.18
CA LEU A 37 -22.85 16.09 -11.93
C LEU A 37 -23.08 16.02 -13.44
N THR A 38 -23.13 17.18 -14.10
CA THR A 38 -23.51 17.30 -15.51
C THR A 38 -22.33 17.31 -16.47
N MET A 39 -21.19 17.94 -16.11
CA MET A 39 -20.06 18.13 -17.04
C MET A 39 -19.16 16.90 -17.13
N LEU A 40 -18.83 16.27 -16.00
CA LEU A 40 -18.13 15.01 -15.95
C LEU A 40 -18.90 14.10 -14.98
N PRO A 41 -19.47 12.97 -15.45
CA PRO A 41 -20.25 12.08 -14.61
C PRO A 41 -19.49 11.63 -13.35
N ALA A 42 -20.19 11.44 -12.25
CA ALA A 42 -19.61 11.12 -10.94
C ALA A 42 -18.66 9.91 -10.97
N ILE A 43 -19.09 8.82 -11.59
CA ILE A 43 -18.29 7.59 -11.75
C ILE A 43 -17.04 7.84 -12.60
N ALA A 44 -17.17 8.62 -13.69
CA ALA A 44 -16.04 8.98 -14.54
C ALA A 44 -15.03 9.88 -13.80
N THR A 45 -15.53 10.81 -12.98
CA THR A 45 -14.73 11.66 -12.10
C THR A 45 -13.92 10.80 -11.13
N MET A 46 -14.56 9.88 -10.40
CA MET A 46 -13.89 8.96 -9.48
C MET A 46 -12.82 8.11 -10.17
N LYS A 47 -13.17 7.49 -11.29
CA LYS A 47 -12.21 6.66 -12.07
C LYS A 47 -11.01 7.47 -12.53
N LYS A 48 -11.21 8.73 -12.95
CA LYS A 48 -10.13 9.63 -13.37
C LYS A 48 -9.21 10.00 -12.20
N ILE A 49 -9.78 10.31 -11.03
CA ILE A 49 -9.00 10.61 -9.82
C ILE A 49 -8.15 9.40 -9.42
N ARG A 50 -8.73 8.19 -9.42
CA ARG A 50 -8.01 6.95 -9.10
C ARG A 50 -6.92 6.63 -10.12
N ALA A 51 -7.21 6.73 -11.42
CA ALA A 51 -6.24 6.47 -12.49
C ALA A 51 -5.04 7.43 -12.46
N ALA A 52 -5.28 8.69 -12.04
CA ALA A 52 -4.23 9.68 -11.86
C ALA A 52 -3.49 9.56 -10.51
N ASN A 53 -3.85 8.58 -9.67
CA ASN A 53 -3.33 8.36 -8.31
C ASN A 53 -3.42 9.62 -7.42
N LEU A 54 -4.42 10.47 -7.65
CA LEU A 54 -4.68 11.63 -6.83
C LEU A 54 -5.42 11.18 -5.56
N SER A 55 -4.87 11.50 -4.40
CA SER A 55 -5.43 11.07 -3.10
C SER A 55 -5.59 9.53 -3.02
N ALA A 56 -4.48 8.80 -3.12
CA ALA A 56 -4.46 7.33 -3.25
C ALA A 56 -5.22 6.56 -2.16
N SER A 57 -5.27 7.12 -0.94
CA SER A 57 -5.98 6.56 0.22
C SER A 57 -7.39 7.15 0.41
N ALA A 58 -7.85 8.03 -0.48
CA ALA A 58 -9.15 8.68 -0.32
C ALA A 58 -10.31 7.70 -0.45
N CYS A 59 -11.28 7.86 0.44
CA CYS A 59 -12.58 7.20 0.35
C CYS A 59 -13.55 8.02 -0.52
N PHE A 60 -14.23 7.35 -1.43
CA PHE A 60 -15.21 7.96 -2.32
C PHE A 60 -16.62 7.66 -1.85
N VAL A 61 -17.38 8.71 -1.55
CA VAL A 61 -18.78 8.61 -1.17
C VAL A 61 -19.65 9.25 -2.23
N MET A 62 -20.56 8.46 -2.82
CA MET A 62 -21.48 8.95 -3.85
C MET A 62 -22.76 9.48 -3.20
N LEU A 63 -23.18 10.68 -3.61
CA LEU A 63 -24.41 11.30 -3.16
C LEU A 63 -25.44 11.22 -4.28
N THR A 64 -26.62 10.65 -4.03
CA THR A 64 -27.74 10.60 -4.99
C THR A 64 -28.97 11.30 -4.47
N GLY A 65 -29.76 11.88 -5.35
CA GLY A 65 -31.07 12.53 -5.03
C GLY A 65 -32.25 11.58 -5.01
N ARG A 66 -32.09 10.30 -5.35
CA ARG A 66 -33.15 9.31 -5.42
C ARG A 66 -32.71 7.96 -4.86
N LEU A 67 -33.64 7.23 -4.26
CA LEU A 67 -33.53 5.81 -3.96
C LEU A 67 -33.60 5.01 -5.29
N ASP A 68 -32.56 5.11 -6.09
CA ASP A 68 -32.39 4.31 -7.28
C ASP A 68 -31.35 3.22 -6.98
N SER A 69 -31.85 2.01 -6.83
CA SER A 69 -31.03 0.84 -6.54
C SER A 69 -29.98 0.58 -7.62
N GLN A 70 -30.31 0.88 -8.88
CA GLN A 70 -29.41 0.66 -10.00
C GLN A 70 -28.21 1.63 -9.95
N SER A 71 -28.45 2.92 -9.75
CA SER A 71 -27.36 3.91 -9.58
C SER A 71 -26.50 3.62 -8.36
N THR A 72 -27.09 3.07 -7.30
CA THR A 72 -26.33 2.64 -6.10
C THR A 72 -25.41 1.45 -6.43
N VAL A 73 -25.92 0.44 -7.10
CA VAL A 73 -25.13 -0.74 -7.51
C VAL A 73 -24.00 -0.31 -8.45
N GLU A 74 -24.31 0.49 -9.47
CA GLU A 74 -23.31 1.00 -10.41
C GLU A 74 -22.18 1.80 -9.71
N ALA A 75 -22.53 2.61 -8.72
CA ALA A 75 -21.53 3.37 -7.96
C ALA A 75 -20.61 2.47 -7.14
N LEU A 76 -21.18 1.49 -6.44
CA LEU A 76 -20.41 0.53 -5.62
C LEU A 76 -19.56 -0.40 -6.49
N GLU A 77 -20.11 -0.94 -7.58
CA GLU A 77 -19.35 -1.75 -8.54
C GLU A 77 -18.22 -0.97 -9.23
N ALA A 78 -18.43 0.32 -9.46
CA ALA A 78 -17.41 1.22 -9.96
C ALA A 78 -16.29 1.50 -8.94
N GLY A 79 -16.49 1.08 -7.68
CA GLY A 79 -15.51 1.16 -6.61
C GLY A 79 -15.72 2.31 -5.63
N ALA A 80 -16.93 2.87 -5.51
CA ALA A 80 -17.25 3.79 -4.41
C ALA A 80 -17.18 3.04 -3.06
N ASP A 81 -16.68 3.71 -2.03
CA ASP A 81 -16.55 3.14 -0.69
C ASP A 81 -17.86 3.21 0.10
N ASP A 82 -18.72 4.19 -0.20
CA ASP A 82 -20.07 4.31 0.36
C ASP A 82 -20.98 5.10 -0.58
N HIS A 83 -22.27 5.04 -0.28
CA HIS A 83 -23.33 5.73 -1.01
C HIS A 83 -24.33 6.33 -0.02
N VAL A 84 -24.75 7.58 -0.25
CA VAL A 84 -25.67 8.31 0.61
C VAL A 84 -26.78 8.95 -0.22
N VAL A 85 -28.01 8.71 0.19
CA VAL A 85 -29.22 9.25 -0.48
C VAL A 85 -29.63 10.58 0.13
N LYS A 86 -29.89 11.57 -0.70
CA LYS A 86 -30.46 12.87 -0.30
C LYS A 86 -32.00 12.77 -0.21
N PRO A 87 -32.63 13.41 0.79
CA PRO A 87 -32.04 14.13 1.90
C PRO A 87 -31.43 13.18 2.94
N PHE A 88 -30.31 13.58 3.53
CA PHE A 88 -29.62 12.79 4.57
C PHE A 88 -29.51 13.58 5.88
N ASP A 89 -29.47 12.85 6.98
CA ASP A 89 -29.14 13.39 8.27
C ASP A 89 -27.61 13.63 8.34
N PHE A 90 -27.20 14.81 8.81
CA PHE A 90 -25.79 15.18 8.89
C PHE A 90 -25.03 14.43 9.99
N ASP A 91 -25.68 14.03 11.08
CA ASP A 91 -25.04 13.25 12.15
C ASP A 91 -24.77 11.83 11.67
N VAL A 92 -25.70 11.28 10.87
CA VAL A 92 -25.49 9.98 10.21
C VAL A 92 -24.37 10.06 9.18
N LEU A 93 -24.34 11.12 8.36
CA LEU A 93 -23.27 11.34 7.41
C LEU A 93 -21.93 11.45 8.11
N ASP A 94 -21.81 12.27 9.17
CA ASP A 94 -20.60 12.42 9.96
C ASP A 94 -20.10 11.10 10.53
N ALA A 95 -20.99 10.29 11.10
CA ALA A 95 -20.63 8.96 11.62
C ALA A 95 -20.05 8.04 10.53
N ARG A 96 -20.62 8.06 9.32
CA ARG A 96 -20.13 7.32 8.15
C ARG A 96 -18.76 7.83 7.71
N LEU A 97 -18.59 9.15 7.59
CA LEU A 97 -17.31 9.74 7.17
C LEU A 97 -16.18 9.42 8.17
N ARG A 98 -16.46 9.51 9.49
CA ARG A 98 -15.48 9.11 10.52
C ARG A 98 -15.10 7.66 10.42
N HIS A 99 -16.04 6.76 10.18
CA HIS A 99 -15.77 5.34 9.99
C HIS A 99 -14.89 5.10 8.74
N LEU A 100 -15.16 5.80 7.64
CA LEU A 100 -14.35 5.72 6.43
C LEU A 100 -12.93 6.26 6.64
N CYS A 101 -12.77 7.40 7.33
CA CYS A 101 -11.45 7.93 7.67
C CYS A 101 -10.64 6.92 8.49
N LEU A 102 -11.22 6.35 9.54
CA LEU A 102 -10.56 5.36 10.37
C LEU A 102 -10.12 4.13 9.59
N ARG A 103 -10.96 3.67 8.66
CA ARG A 103 -10.64 2.56 7.76
C ARG A 103 -9.49 2.91 6.81
N ALA A 104 -9.50 4.12 6.23
CA ALA A 104 -8.44 4.60 5.34
C ALA A 104 -7.09 4.71 6.07
N GLU A 105 -7.08 5.26 7.28
CA GLU A 105 -5.88 5.33 8.14
C GLU A 105 -5.32 3.94 8.46
N THR A 106 -6.20 3.00 8.81
CA THR A 106 -5.81 1.62 9.12
C THR A 106 -5.18 0.95 7.90
N LEU A 107 -5.81 1.07 6.72
CA LEU A 107 -5.27 0.54 5.47
C LEU A 107 -3.94 1.19 5.09
N GLY A 108 -3.82 2.50 5.22
CA GLY A 108 -2.58 3.23 4.96
C GLY A 108 -1.44 2.81 5.88
N THR A 109 -1.75 2.56 7.15
CA THR A 109 -0.77 2.07 8.13
C THR A 109 -0.33 0.65 7.81
N LEU A 110 -1.27 -0.25 7.46
CA LEU A 110 -0.96 -1.63 7.05
C LEU A 110 -0.11 -1.67 5.78
N THR A 111 -0.43 -0.85 4.80
CA THR A 111 0.35 -0.78 3.54
C THR A 111 1.78 -0.33 3.78
N ARG A 112 1.98 0.70 4.62
CA ARG A 112 3.34 1.13 5.00
C ARG A 112 4.09 0.05 5.76
N HIS A 113 3.44 -0.61 6.71
CA HIS A 113 4.06 -1.69 7.48
C HIS A 113 4.46 -2.87 6.60
N ASN A 114 3.61 -3.25 5.62
CA ASN A 114 3.96 -4.29 4.65
C ASN A 114 5.18 -3.89 3.80
N ALA A 115 5.24 -2.66 3.31
CA ALA A 115 6.40 -2.18 2.53
C ALA A 115 7.70 -2.19 3.36
N GLU A 116 7.63 -1.85 4.66
CA GLU A 116 8.77 -1.93 5.57
C GLU A 116 9.22 -3.38 5.81
N LEU A 117 8.26 -4.31 5.96
CA LEU A 117 8.55 -5.74 6.11
C LEU A 117 9.20 -6.31 4.86
N ASP A 118 8.69 -5.99 3.67
CA ASP A 118 9.26 -6.42 2.40
C ASP A 118 10.69 -5.92 2.22
N ALA A 119 10.95 -4.65 2.53
CA ALA A 119 12.30 -4.09 2.50
C ALA A 119 13.25 -4.76 3.51
N ARG A 120 12.72 -5.17 4.68
CA ARG A 120 13.50 -5.90 5.70
C ARG A 120 13.79 -7.32 5.26
N ILE A 121 12.82 -8.01 4.64
CA ILE A 121 13.00 -9.35 4.08
C ILE A 121 14.06 -9.33 2.98
N ALA A 122 13.99 -8.36 2.05
CA ALA A 122 14.96 -8.23 0.98
C ALA A 122 16.38 -8.02 1.52
N ARG A 123 16.57 -7.14 2.51
CA ARG A 123 17.88 -6.95 3.16
C ARG A 123 18.41 -8.22 3.80
N ARG A 124 17.59 -8.93 4.56
CA ARG A 124 17.99 -10.18 5.20
C ARG A 124 18.30 -11.29 4.21
N ALA A 125 17.63 -11.34 3.06
CA ALA A 125 17.94 -12.30 2.01
C ALA A 125 19.35 -12.07 1.42
N VAL A 126 19.75 -10.81 1.22
CA VAL A 126 21.11 -10.45 0.78
C VAL A 126 22.14 -10.84 1.84
N GLU A 127 21.96 -10.43 3.10
CA GLU A 127 22.86 -10.77 4.22
C GLU A 127 23.04 -12.29 4.37
N LEU A 128 21.95 -13.05 4.24
CA LEU A 128 21.99 -14.50 4.30
C LEU A 128 22.75 -15.11 3.11
N GLY A 129 22.62 -14.51 1.92
CA GLY A 129 23.38 -14.89 0.74
C GLY A 129 24.88 -14.74 0.95
N GLU A 130 25.32 -13.58 1.39
CA GLU A 130 26.73 -13.26 1.70
C GLU A 130 27.30 -14.19 2.77
N THR A 131 26.54 -14.39 3.86
CA THR A 131 26.96 -15.29 4.95
C THR A 131 27.12 -16.73 4.47
N ARG A 132 26.24 -17.22 3.60
CA ARG A 132 26.33 -18.57 3.01
C ARG A 132 27.53 -18.71 2.09
N GLU A 133 27.86 -17.67 1.34
CA GLU A 133 29.05 -17.68 0.46
C GLU A 133 30.33 -17.72 1.27
N THR A 134 30.46 -16.86 2.27
CA THR A 134 31.60 -16.90 3.22
C THR A 134 31.74 -18.26 3.92
N LEU A 135 30.63 -18.86 4.33
CA LEU A 135 30.65 -20.19 4.96
C LEU A 135 31.16 -21.27 4.00
N ARG A 136 30.74 -21.22 2.72
CA ARG A 136 31.21 -22.16 1.68
C ARG A 136 32.73 -22.03 1.44
N GLU A 137 33.22 -20.80 1.37
CA GLU A 137 34.69 -20.55 1.22
C GLU A 137 35.48 -21.10 2.39
N LEU A 138 35.03 -20.81 3.63
CA LEU A 138 35.66 -21.33 4.84
C LEU A 138 35.64 -22.87 4.90
N GLN A 139 34.53 -23.49 4.46
CA GLN A 139 34.44 -24.96 4.40
C GLN A 139 35.38 -25.53 3.35
N ALA A 140 35.55 -24.90 2.20
CA ALA A 140 36.49 -25.31 1.15
C ALA A 140 37.93 -25.19 1.62
N ASP A 141 38.31 -24.09 2.28
CA ASP A 141 39.63 -23.87 2.84
C ASP A 141 39.95 -24.88 3.95
N ARG A 142 38.98 -25.16 4.82
CA ARG A 142 39.12 -26.20 5.84
C ARG A 142 39.38 -27.57 5.21
N ALA A 143 38.64 -27.93 4.16
CA ALA A 143 38.85 -29.20 3.46
C ALA A 143 40.26 -29.30 2.82
N ARG A 144 40.73 -28.19 2.22
CA ARG A 144 42.12 -28.12 1.68
C ARG A 144 43.17 -28.31 2.75
N LEU A 145 43.02 -27.63 3.89
CA LEU A 145 43.96 -27.77 5.02
C LEU A 145 44.00 -29.19 5.58
N VAL A 146 42.84 -29.82 5.76
CA VAL A 146 42.75 -31.22 6.22
C VAL A 146 43.43 -32.14 5.24
N SER A 147 43.23 -31.99 3.93
CA SER A 147 43.90 -32.79 2.89
C SER A 147 45.41 -32.58 2.90
N SER A 148 45.88 -31.34 3.08
CA SER A 148 47.31 -31.02 3.17
C SER A 148 47.97 -31.64 4.42
N ILE A 149 47.28 -31.59 5.56
CA ILE A 149 47.76 -32.23 6.81
C ILE A 149 47.89 -33.75 6.63
N GLN A 150 46.90 -34.39 6.02
CA GLN A 150 46.96 -35.83 5.72
C GLN A 150 48.13 -36.18 4.80
N ALA A 151 48.32 -35.44 3.71
CA ALA A 151 49.43 -35.66 2.79
C ALA A 151 50.80 -35.51 3.47
N LEU A 152 50.95 -34.52 4.36
CA LEU A 152 52.18 -34.35 5.15
C LEU A 152 52.38 -35.50 6.16
N HIS A 153 51.33 -35.98 6.77
CA HIS A 153 51.39 -37.12 7.70
C HIS A 153 51.85 -38.40 6.99
N ASP A 154 51.25 -38.69 5.84
CA ASP A 154 51.63 -39.85 5.01
C ASP A 154 53.09 -39.77 4.53
N GLU A 155 53.60 -38.58 4.23
CA GLU A 155 54.98 -38.37 3.84
C GLU A 155 55.91 -38.57 5.01
N VAL A 156 55.59 -38.07 6.21
CA VAL A 156 56.38 -38.31 7.43
C VAL A 156 56.42 -39.79 7.76
N GLU A 157 55.36 -40.54 7.69
CA GLU A 157 55.35 -42.00 7.89
C GLU A 157 56.19 -42.71 6.87
N ARG A 158 56.15 -42.30 5.61
CA ARG A 158 56.99 -42.88 4.55
C ARG A 158 58.49 -42.70 4.79
N LEU A 159 58.89 -41.47 5.20
CA LEU A 159 60.25 -41.14 5.50
C LEU A 159 60.77 -41.87 6.77
N SER A 160 59.96 -42.02 7.79
CA SER A 160 60.33 -42.75 9.01
C SER A 160 60.44 -44.23 8.78
N ALA A 161 59.70 -44.84 7.87
CA ALA A 161 59.78 -46.24 7.46
C ALA A 161 61.02 -46.53 6.61
N GLN A 162 61.63 -45.54 5.97
CA GLN A 162 62.92 -45.72 5.19
C GLN A 162 64.20 -45.60 6.02
N GLN A 163 64.13 -45.15 7.26
CA GLN A 163 65.24 -44.93 8.15
C GLN A 163 65.43 -46.07 9.22
N GLY A 164 64.49 -47.02 9.30
CA GLY A 164 64.54 -48.18 10.16
C GLY A 164 64.80 -49.45 9.39
#